data_5317ac666960b9742a3da68520e37d17
#
_entry.id   5317ac666960b9742a3da68520e37d17
#
_cell.length_a   1.000
_cell.length_b   1.000
_cell.length_c   1.000
_cell.angle_alpha   90.00
_cell.angle_beta   90.00
_cell.angle_gamma   90.00
#
_symmetry.space_group_name_H-M   'P 1'
#
loop_
_entity.id
_entity.type
_entity.pdbx_description
1 polymer ?
#
loop_
_entity_poly.entity_id
_entity_poly.type
_entity_poly.pdbx_seq_one_letter_code
_entity_poly.pdbx_strand_id
1 'polypeptide(L)'
;MARKKIVAGNWKMNMTPSQAVKLVEELKPLVVSDSVDVVYCVPAIDIVPVVEAVKGTNVQVGAENMYFEEKGAYTGEISAEMLVDAGVKYVVIGHSERRDYFKEDDVLLNKKVKKAIEAGLTPILCCGETLEQREMGVTLDWIRLQIKSDLAGVVAADVANMVIAYEPIWAIGTGKTATSDQAQEVCGAIRACVAEIYDQATADSVRIQYGGSVNAGNAAELFAKPDIDGGLVGGASLKADFGKIVNY
;
A
#
# COMPACT_ATOMS: atom_id res chain seq x y z
N MET A 1 -7.06 -21.34 -1.07
CA MET A 1 -7.98 -20.60 -0.17
C MET A 1 -8.13 -19.19 -0.69
N ALA A 2 -9.24 -18.51 -0.46
CA ALA A 2 -9.37 -17.10 -0.84
C ALA A 2 -8.40 -16.24 0.00
N ARG A 3 -7.72 -15.28 -0.64
CA ARG A 3 -6.85 -14.32 0.04
C ARG A 3 -7.70 -13.37 0.90
N LYS A 4 -7.23 -13.09 2.12
CA LYS A 4 -7.90 -12.12 3.00
C LYS A 4 -7.76 -10.72 2.39
N LYS A 5 -8.87 -10.01 2.27
CA LYS A 5 -8.87 -8.64 1.74
C LYS A 5 -8.13 -7.70 2.70
N ILE A 6 -7.53 -6.63 2.13
CA ILE A 6 -6.82 -5.60 2.89
C ILE A 6 -7.20 -4.21 2.37
N VAL A 7 -7.66 -3.34 3.25
CA VAL A 7 -7.97 -1.95 2.94
C VAL A 7 -7.05 -1.04 3.76
N ALA A 8 -6.11 -0.41 3.08
CA ALA A 8 -5.16 0.50 3.70
C ALA A 8 -5.51 1.96 3.35
N GLY A 9 -5.67 2.79 4.35
CA GLY A 9 -5.86 4.23 4.19
C GLY A 9 -4.50 4.93 4.15
N ASN A 10 -4.11 5.47 3.01
CA ASN A 10 -2.94 6.33 2.89
C ASN A 10 -3.38 7.78 3.17
N TRP A 11 -3.01 8.29 4.34
CA TRP A 11 -3.41 9.63 4.78
C TRP A 11 -2.61 10.73 4.09
N LYS A 12 -1.47 10.39 3.53
CA LYS A 12 -0.55 11.32 2.90
C LYS A 12 -0.16 12.44 3.88
N MET A 13 0.20 13.62 3.41
CA MET A 13 0.56 14.76 4.26
C MET A 13 -0.72 15.47 4.78
N ASN A 14 -1.49 14.76 5.61
CA ASN A 14 -2.69 15.30 6.24
C ASN A 14 -2.73 14.96 7.73
N MET A 15 -3.49 15.71 8.46
CA MET A 15 -3.72 15.64 9.91
C MET A 15 -2.54 16.13 10.75
N THR A 16 -2.86 16.69 11.87
CA THR A 16 -1.97 16.90 13.01
C THR A 16 -2.23 15.79 14.03
N PRO A 17 -1.34 15.51 15.00
CA PRO A 17 -1.53 14.43 15.96
C PRO A 17 -2.89 14.43 16.67
N SER A 18 -3.37 15.60 17.06
CA SER A 18 -4.69 15.73 17.69
C SER A 18 -5.86 15.48 16.72
N GLN A 19 -5.73 15.88 15.47
CA GLN A 19 -6.70 15.59 14.42
C GLN A 19 -6.69 14.10 14.05
N ALA A 20 -5.51 13.49 14.00
CA ALA A 20 -5.34 12.07 13.73
C ALA A 20 -6.06 11.20 14.77
N VAL A 21 -5.84 11.48 16.06
CA VAL A 21 -6.55 10.78 17.15
C VAL A 21 -8.06 10.95 17.03
N LYS A 22 -8.53 12.18 16.78
CA LYS A 22 -9.97 12.44 16.60
C LYS A 22 -10.56 11.65 15.44
N LEU A 23 -9.87 11.63 14.29
CA LEU A 23 -10.31 10.85 13.12
C LEU A 23 -10.36 9.35 13.43
N VAL A 24 -9.34 8.81 14.13
CA VAL A 24 -9.36 7.40 14.56
C VAL A 24 -10.57 7.09 15.40
N GLU A 25 -10.89 7.92 16.41
CA GLU A 25 -12.06 7.71 17.26
C GLU A 25 -13.39 7.75 16.46
N GLU A 26 -13.49 8.61 15.45
CA GLU A 26 -14.65 8.67 14.55
C GLU A 26 -14.74 7.42 13.64
N LEU A 27 -13.61 6.88 13.17
CA LEU A 27 -13.58 5.75 12.26
C LEU A 27 -13.69 4.38 12.97
N LYS A 28 -13.21 4.24 14.20
CA LYS A 28 -13.23 2.98 14.96
C LYS A 28 -14.53 2.19 14.85
N PRO A 29 -15.72 2.77 15.12
CA PRO A 29 -16.97 2.02 15.06
C PRO A 29 -17.38 1.64 13.64
N LEU A 30 -16.75 2.22 12.62
CA LEU A 30 -17.12 2.06 11.21
C LEU A 30 -16.26 1.02 10.49
N VAL A 31 -15.09 0.67 11.04
CA VAL A 31 -14.08 -0.18 10.38
C VAL A 31 -13.87 -1.52 11.07
N VAL A 32 -14.81 -1.91 11.93
CA VAL A 32 -14.76 -3.23 12.59
C VAL A 32 -15.09 -4.32 11.59
N SER A 33 -14.09 -5.12 11.23
CA SER A 33 -14.26 -6.24 10.30
C SER A 33 -13.27 -7.36 10.62
N ASP A 34 -13.76 -8.59 10.75
CA ASP A 34 -12.89 -9.77 10.90
C ASP A 34 -12.45 -10.34 9.54
N SER A 35 -13.17 -9.98 8.47
CA SER A 35 -12.93 -10.48 7.12
C SER A 35 -11.95 -9.64 6.30
N VAL A 36 -11.66 -8.40 6.75
CA VAL A 36 -10.78 -7.44 6.09
C VAL A 36 -9.70 -6.97 7.05
N ASP A 37 -8.44 -6.97 6.60
CA ASP A 37 -7.37 -6.29 7.32
C ASP A 37 -7.48 -4.79 7.05
N VAL A 38 -7.56 -4.00 8.12
CA VAL A 38 -7.64 -2.53 8.04
C VAL A 38 -6.32 -1.93 8.50
N VAL A 39 -5.75 -1.04 7.69
CA VAL A 39 -4.47 -0.38 7.99
C VAL A 39 -4.63 1.13 7.85
N TYR A 40 -4.12 1.89 8.81
CA TYR A 40 -3.95 3.34 8.68
C TYR A 40 -2.47 3.63 8.43
N CYS A 41 -2.14 4.04 7.19
CA CYS A 41 -0.80 4.52 6.83
C CYS A 41 -0.79 6.04 7.05
N VAL A 42 -0.03 6.47 8.07
CA VAL A 42 -0.10 7.83 8.60
C VAL A 42 1.25 8.54 8.53
N PRO A 43 1.29 9.88 8.52
CA PRO A 43 2.52 10.65 8.66
C PRO A 43 3.32 10.23 9.90
N ALA A 44 4.65 10.31 9.82
CA ALA A 44 5.54 9.87 10.90
C ALA A 44 5.24 10.52 12.27
N ILE A 45 4.81 11.79 12.25
CA ILE A 45 4.43 12.53 13.48
C ILE A 45 3.16 11.97 14.14
N ASP A 46 2.32 11.26 13.39
CA ASP A 46 1.03 10.74 13.85
C ASP A 46 1.10 9.27 14.28
N ILE A 47 2.22 8.57 14.01
CA ILE A 47 2.36 7.13 14.26
C ILE A 47 2.04 6.79 15.72
N VAL A 48 2.79 7.35 16.66
CA VAL A 48 2.65 7.02 18.09
C VAL A 48 1.24 7.30 18.62
N PRO A 49 0.66 8.49 18.41
CA PRO A 49 -0.70 8.76 18.89
C PRO A 49 -1.76 7.88 18.20
N VAL A 50 -1.60 7.52 16.93
CA VAL A 50 -2.54 6.63 16.23
C VAL A 50 -2.40 5.19 16.72
N VAL A 51 -1.18 4.69 16.96
CA VAL A 51 -0.94 3.36 17.56
C VAL A 51 -1.64 3.26 18.92
N GLU A 52 -1.53 4.26 19.78
CA GLU A 52 -2.24 4.29 21.06
C GLU A 52 -3.77 4.32 20.86
N ALA A 53 -4.24 5.12 19.91
CA ALA A 53 -5.67 5.29 19.65
C ALA A 53 -6.34 4.03 19.09
N VAL A 54 -5.65 3.16 18.34
CA VAL A 54 -6.20 1.91 17.80
C VAL A 54 -6.10 0.71 18.74
N LYS A 55 -5.49 0.85 19.93
CA LYS A 55 -5.36 -0.25 20.88
C LYS A 55 -6.72 -0.90 21.19
N GLY A 56 -6.73 -2.22 21.27
CA GLY A 56 -7.94 -3.00 21.51
C GLY A 56 -8.85 -3.17 20.28
N THR A 57 -8.41 -2.73 19.10
CA THR A 57 -9.10 -2.97 17.82
C THR A 57 -8.27 -3.91 16.94
N ASN A 58 -8.84 -4.34 15.82
CA ASN A 58 -8.14 -5.11 14.76
C ASN A 58 -7.45 -4.21 13.72
N VAL A 59 -7.49 -2.89 13.88
CA VAL A 59 -6.83 -1.94 12.98
C VAL A 59 -5.32 -1.95 13.22
N GLN A 60 -4.56 -2.01 12.15
CA GLN A 60 -3.10 -1.92 12.18
C GLN A 60 -2.64 -0.52 11.73
N VAL A 61 -1.45 -0.13 12.18
CA VAL A 61 -0.83 1.13 11.77
C VAL A 61 0.31 0.85 10.80
N GLY A 62 0.35 1.63 9.74
CA GLY A 62 1.41 1.67 8.74
C GLY A 62 2.12 3.02 8.74
N ALA A 63 3.39 3.02 8.32
CA ALA A 63 4.12 4.21 7.97
C ALA A 63 4.01 4.50 6.47
N GLU A 64 4.14 5.77 6.08
CA GLU A 64 4.07 6.19 4.67
C GLU A 64 5.43 6.12 3.96
N ASN A 65 6.50 5.88 4.70
CA ASN A 65 7.87 5.71 4.20
C ASN A 65 8.79 5.19 5.30
N MET A 66 9.96 4.71 4.91
CA MET A 66 11.11 4.45 5.77
C MET A 66 12.41 4.57 4.99
N TYR A 67 13.53 4.69 5.69
CA TYR A 67 14.86 4.58 5.09
C TYR A 67 15.44 3.18 5.31
N PHE A 68 16.38 2.78 4.46
CA PHE A 68 16.95 1.42 4.48
C PHE A 68 18.15 1.27 5.43
N GLU A 69 18.73 2.37 5.91
CA GLU A 69 19.82 2.34 6.88
C GLU A 69 19.26 2.22 8.31
N GLU A 70 20.02 1.56 9.18
CA GLU A 70 19.61 1.36 10.57
C GLU A 70 19.68 2.63 11.39
N LYS A 71 20.76 3.40 11.21
CA LYS A 71 21.04 4.66 11.91
C LYS A 71 22.14 5.42 11.20
N GLY A 72 22.30 6.70 11.50
CA GLY A 72 23.42 7.48 11.00
C GLY A 72 23.08 8.91 10.60
N ALA A 73 23.91 9.49 9.75
CA ALA A 73 23.79 10.88 9.29
C ALA A 73 22.79 11.00 8.13
N TYR A 74 21.52 10.67 8.40
CA TYR A 74 20.42 10.72 7.45
C TYR A 74 19.31 11.61 8.00
N THR A 75 19.63 12.91 8.15
CA THR A 75 18.73 13.88 8.78
C THR A 75 17.36 13.92 8.11
N GLY A 76 16.32 13.68 8.91
CA GLY A 76 14.93 13.64 8.46
C GLY A 76 14.37 12.24 8.12
N GLU A 77 15.23 11.21 8.01
CA GLU A 77 14.80 9.85 7.72
C GLU A 77 14.38 9.08 9.00
N ILE A 78 13.52 8.11 8.82
CA ILE A 78 13.00 7.19 9.84
C ILE A 78 13.49 5.78 9.53
N SER A 79 14.17 5.12 10.46
CA SER A 79 14.62 3.74 10.28
C SER A 79 13.52 2.72 10.53
N ALA A 80 13.72 1.48 10.05
CA ALA A 80 12.80 0.38 10.33
C ALA A 80 12.68 0.09 11.84
N GLU A 81 13.78 0.14 12.59
CA GLU A 81 13.80 -0.06 14.03
C GLU A 81 12.92 0.97 14.77
N MET A 82 12.99 2.25 14.38
CA MET A 82 12.13 3.30 14.94
C MET A 82 10.65 3.01 14.69
N LEU A 83 10.29 2.49 13.52
CA LEU A 83 8.92 2.14 13.19
C LEU A 83 8.41 0.93 14.00
N VAL A 84 9.24 -0.10 14.13
CA VAL A 84 8.90 -1.31 14.91
C VAL A 84 8.70 -0.96 16.39
N ASP A 85 9.60 -0.17 16.98
CA ASP A 85 9.50 0.29 18.37
C ASP A 85 8.24 1.14 18.59
N ALA A 86 7.87 1.96 17.62
CA ALA A 86 6.63 2.74 17.65
C ALA A 86 5.35 1.89 17.47
N GLY A 87 5.45 0.59 17.18
CA GLY A 87 4.31 -0.33 17.03
C GLY A 87 3.75 -0.43 15.61
N VAL A 88 4.45 0.06 14.61
CA VAL A 88 4.06 -0.04 13.19
C VAL A 88 4.15 -1.49 12.72
N LYS A 89 3.23 -1.90 11.84
CA LYS A 89 3.18 -3.23 11.22
C LYS A 89 3.39 -3.20 9.71
N TYR A 90 2.96 -2.14 9.05
CA TYR A 90 3.04 -1.99 7.60
C TYR A 90 3.88 -0.76 7.24
N VAL A 91 4.45 -0.76 6.04
CA VAL A 91 5.10 0.44 5.51
C VAL A 91 4.86 0.55 4.01
N VAL A 92 4.39 1.73 3.57
CA VAL A 92 4.25 2.05 2.15
C VAL A 92 5.63 2.35 1.59
N ILE A 93 6.00 1.68 0.51
CA ILE A 93 7.29 1.84 -0.17
C ILE A 93 7.04 2.10 -1.65
N GLY A 94 7.66 3.13 -2.20
CA GLY A 94 7.60 3.43 -3.63
C GLY A 94 6.29 4.06 -4.09
N HIS A 95 5.52 4.70 -3.19
CA HIS A 95 4.35 5.47 -3.59
C HIS A 95 4.70 6.45 -4.72
N SER A 96 3.80 6.61 -5.70
CA SER A 96 4.05 7.42 -6.90
C SER A 96 4.53 8.83 -6.60
N GLU A 97 4.01 9.48 -5.57
CA GLU A 97 4.46 10.81 -5.12
C GLU A 97 5.94 10.81 -4.69
N ARG A 98 6.41 9.73 -4.06
CA ARG A 98 7.82 9.63 -3.66
C ARG A 98 8.74 9.32 -4.83
N ARG A 99 8.29 8.48 -5.76
CA ARG A 99 9.01 8.25 -7.01
C ARG A 99 9.15 9.55 -7.82
N ASP A 100 8.10 10.34 -7.90
CA ASP A 100 8.10 11.58 -8.68
C ASP A 100 8.76 12.76 -7.97
N TYR A 101 8.29 13.15 -6.80
CA TYR A 101 8.77 14.36 -6.11
C TYR A 101 10.14 14.18 -5.45
N PHE A 102 10.39 13.00 -4.86
CA PHE A 102 11.61 12.70 -4.12
C PHE A 102 12.60 11.86 -4.90
N LYS A 103 12.29 11.51 -6.16
CA LYS A 103 13.14 10.76 -7.09
C LYS A 103 13.63 9.42 -6.56
N GLU A 104 12.78 8.74 -5.81
CA GLU A 104 13.06 7.38 -5.34
C GLU A 104 13.00 6.40 -6.53
N ASP A 105 14.14 5.81 -6.87
CA ASP A 105 14.28 4.83 -7.95
C ASP A 105 14.12 3.38 -7.44
N ASP A 106 13.94 2.43 -8.36
CA ASP A 106 13.72 1.03 -8.03
C ASP A 106 14.91 0.42 -7.25
N VAL A 107 16.15 0.91 -7.45
CA VAL A 107 17.33 0.43 -6.70
C VAL A 107 17.22 0.80 -5.22
N LEU A 108 16.82 2.05 -4.94
CA LEU A 108 16.55 2.51 -3.58
C LEU A 108 15.37 1.75 -2.96
N LEU A 109 14.29 1.55 -3.73
CA LEU A 109 13.10 0.88 -3.24
C LEU A 109 13.35 -0.60 -2.92
N ASN A 110 14.13 -1.30 -3.72
CA ASN A 110 14.57 -2.66 -3.41
C ASN A 110 15.29 -2.75 -2.06
N LYS A 111 16.18 -1.79 -1.75
CA LYS A 111 16.84 -1.73 -0.44
C LYS A 111 15.83 -1.53 0.70
N LYS A 112 14.86 -0.62 0.51
CA LYS A 112 13.80 -0.37 1.49
C LYS A 112 12.92 -1.61 1.71
N VAL A 113 12.52 -2.31 0.65
CA VAL A 113 11.74 -3.55 0.73
C VAL A 113 12.47 -4.60 1.55
N LYS A 114 13.73 -4.87 1.23
CA LYS A 114 14.57 -5.84 1.98
C LYS A 114 14.70 -5.47 3.44
N LYS A 115 14.97 -4.18 3.73
CA LYS A 115 15.14 -3.72 5.12
C LYS A 115 13.84 -3.76 5.91
N ALA A 116 12.70 -3.45 5.29
CA ALA A 116 11.40 -3.59 5.94
C ALA A 116 11.10 -5.04 6.34
N ILE A 117 11.33 -5.99 5.42
CA ILE A 117 11.16 -7.42 5.66
C ILE A 117 12.09 -7.91 6.78
N GLU A 118 13.39 -7.56 6.71
CA GLU A 118 14.39 -7.90 7.73
C GLU A 118 13.96 -7.46 9.13
N ALA A 119 13.34 -6.28 9.23
CA ALA A 119 12.85 -5.72 10.48
C ALA A 119 11.49 -6.28 10.93
N GLY A 120 10.85 -7.16 10.15
CA GLY A 120 9.53 -7.73 10.46
C GLY A 120 8.34 -6.81 10.14
N LEU A 121 8.56 -5.77 9.34
CA LEU A 121 7.49 -4.96 8.78
C LEU A 121 6.93 -5.62 7.52
N THR A 122 5.65 -5.41 7.24
CA THR A 122 5.01 -5.83 6.00
C THR A 122 5.05 -4.67 4.99
N PRO A 123 5.83 -4.75 3.89
CA PRO A 123 5.82 -3.75 2.86
C PRO A 123 4.49 -3.71 2.10
N ILE A 124 3.99 -2.50 1.83
CA ILE A 124 3.00 -2.20 0.79
C ILE A 124 3.79 -1.55 -0.35
N LEU A 125 4.24 -2.37 -1.29
CA LEU A 125 5.06 -1.94 -2.43
C LEU A 125 4.19 -1.35 -3.53
N CYS A 126 4.38 -0.08 -3.84
CA CYS A 126 3.64 0.63 -4.87
C CYS A 126 4.34 0.56 -6.22
N CYS A 127 3.58 0.29 -7.27
CA CYS A 127 4.01 0.35 -8.66
C CYS A 127 2.91 1.00 -9.51
N GLY A 128 3.28 1.61 -10.63
CA GLY A 128 2.29 2.25 -11.48
C GLY A 128 2.91 2.94 -12.69
N GLU A 129 2.07 3.20 -13.68
CA GLU A 129 2.45 3.88 -14.91
C GLU A 129 1.85 5.28 -15.00
N THR A 130 2.55 6.15 -15.73
CA THR A 130 2.05 7.48 -16.12
C THR A 130 1.04 7.37 -17.27
N LEU A 131 0.31 8.46 -17.55
CA LEU A 131 -0.59 8.54 -18.69
C LEU A 131 0.17 8.34 -20.01
N GLU A 132 1.34 8.93 -20.14
CA GLU A 132 2.18 8.81 -21.34
C GLU A 132 2.56 7.33 -21.58
N GLN A 133 3.00 6.61 -20.56
CA GLN A 133 3.35 5.19 -20.67
C GLN A 133 2.13 4.34 -21.06
N ARG A 134 0.95 4.68 -20.53
CA ARG A 134 -0.29 3.99 -20.91
C ARG A 134 -0.69 4.26 -22.36
N GLU A 135 -0.62 5.51 -22.81
CA GLU A 135 -0.91 5.89 -24.19
C GLU A 135 0.09 5.32 -25.20
N MET A 136 1.35 5.13 -24.80
CA MET A 136 2.37 4.41 -25.56
C MET A 136 2.15 2.89 -25.64
N GLY A 137 1.23 2.34 -24.84
CA GLY A 137 0.96 0.89 -24.80
C GLY A 137 2.00 0.07 -24.04
N VAL A 138 2.86 0.70 -23.21
CA VAL A 138 3.95 0.02 -22.48
C VAL A 138 3.61 -0.24 -20.99
N THR A 139 2.35 -0.09 -20.58
CA THR A 139 1.91 -0.28 -19.20
C THR A 139 2.45 -1.56 -18.59
N LEU A 140 2.19 -2.70 -19.22
CA LEU A 140 2.56 -4.01 -18.65
C LEU A 140 4.07 -4.21 -18.59
N ASP A 141 4.80 -3.75 -19.58
CA ASP A 141 6.28 -3.82 -19.60
C ASP A 141 6.87 -2.95 -18.49
N TRP A 142 6.32 -1.75 -18.28
CA TRP A 142 6.74 -0.84 -17.22
C TRP A 142 6.49 -1.43 -15.83
N ILE A 143 5.29 -1.93 -15.58
CA ILE A 143 4.92 -2.60 -14.32
C ILE A 143 5.82 -3.80 -14.06
N ARG A 144 6.06 -4.64 -15.07
CA ARG A 144 6.97 -5.80 -14.94
C ARG A 144 8.40 -5.37 -14.59
N LEU A 145 8.88 -4.28 -15.19
CA LEU A 145 10.20 -3.72 -14.86
C LEU A 145 10.27 -3.32 -13.39
N GLN A 146 9.31 -2.54 -12.89
CA GLN A 146 9.25 -2.13 -11.49
C GLN A 146 9.21 -3.34 -10.55
N ILE A 147 8.29 -4.28 -10.76
CA ILE A 147 8.16 -5.48 -9.92
C ILE A 147 9.44 -6.31 -9.89
N LYS A 148 10.07 -6.55 -11.05
CA LYS A 148 11.32 -7.31 -11.13
C LYS A 148 12.47 -6.59 -10.43
N SER A 149 12.56 -5.28 -10.56
CA SER A 149 13.61 -4.47 -9.94
C SER A 149 13.42 -4.36 -8.43
N ASP A 150 12.22 -4.02 -7.99
CA ASP A 150 11.89 -3.79 -6.58
C ASP A 150 11.98 -5.09 -5.75
N LEU A 151 11.68 -6.25 -6.35
CA LEU A 151 11.75 -7.57 -5.71
C LEU A 151 13.06 -8.33 -5.94
N ALA A 152 14.05 -7.73 -6.62
CA ALA A 152 15.31 -8.40 -6.93
C ALA A 152 16.01 -8.93 -5.66
N GLY A 153 16.19 -10.27 -5.58
CA GLY A 153 16.83 -10.95 -4.43
C GLY A 153 16.00 -11.00 -3.15
N VAL A 154 14.70 -10.69 -3.20
CA VAL A 154 13.73 -11.01 -2.13
C VAL A 154 13.32 -12.48 -2.30
N VAL A 155 13.20 -13.24 -1.21
CA VAL A 155 12.82 -14.66 -1.30
C VAL A 155 11.31 -14.86 -1.40
N ALA A 156 10.87 -15.95 -2.02
CA ALA A 156 9.46 -16.24 -2.27
C ALA A 156 8.58 -16.19 -1.00
N ALA A 157 9.08 -16.74 0.11
CA ALA A 157 8.35 -16.77 1.37
C ALA A 157 8.04 -15.35 1.92
N ASP A 158 8.93 -14.40 1.69
CA ASP A 158 8.73 -13.02 2.12
C ASP A 158 7.75 -12.31 1.20
N VAL A 159 7.87 -12.51 -0.13
CA VAL A 159 6.94 -11.93 -1.11
C VAL A 159 5.52 -12.42 -0.88
N ALA A 160 5.31 -13.68 -0.52
CA ALA A 160 4.00 -14.25 -0.19
C ALA A 160 3.27 -13.50 0.94
N ASN A 161 4.02 -12.84 1.82
CA ASN A 161 3.49 -12.09 2.97
C ASN A 161 3.41 -10.57 2.74
N MET A 162 3.90 -10.08 1.60
CA MET A 162 3.84 -8.66 1.24
C MET A 162 2.46 -8.26 0.71
N VAL A 163 2.34 -6.96 0.47
CA VAL A 163 1.25 -6.36 -0.30
C VAL A 163 1.87 -5.59 -1.46
N ILE A 164 1.29 -5.72 -2.65
CA ILE A 164 1.65 -4.89 -3.81
C ILE A 164 0.46 -3.98 -4.12
N ALA A 165 0.69 -2.69 -4.29
CA ALA A 165 -0.34 -1.71 -4.60
C ALA A 165 -0.14 -1.18 -6.03
N TYR A 166 -1.10 -1.42 -6.91
CA TYR A 166 -1.11 -0.87 -8.26
C TYR A 166 -1.71 0.54 -8.26
N GLU A 167 -0.93 1.52 -8.63
CA GLU A 167 -1.29 2.93 -8.72
C GLU A 167 -1.31 3.39 -10.19
N PRO A 168 -2.47 3.41 -10.89
CA PRO A 168 -2.56 4.13 -12.16
C PRO A 168 -2.34 5.63 -11.90
N ILE A 169 -1.10 6.13 -12.08
CA ILE A 169 -0.71 7.51 -11.69
C ILE A 169 -1.62 8.54 -12.37
N TRP A 170 -2.04 8.25 -13.60
CA TRP A 170 -2.97 9.08 -14.39
C TRP A 170 -4.40 9.17 -13.80
N ALA A 171 -4.74 8.28 -12.86
CA ALA A 171 -6.05 8.25 -12.18
C ALA A 171 -5.96 8.70 -10.70
N ILE A 172 -4.82 9.22 -10.24
CA ILE A 172 -4.64 9.69 -8.86
C ILE A 172 -4.82 11.21 -8.82
N GLY A 173 -5.89 11.70 -8.17
CA GLY A 173 -6.10 13.14 -7.97
C GLY A 173 -6.44 13.94 -9.25
N THR A 174 -6.63 13.28 -10.37
CA THR A 174 -6.88 13.93 -11.68
C THR A 174 -8.36 14.03 -12.04
N GLY A 175 -9.24 13.42 -11.25
CA GLY A 175 -10.66 13.27 -11.59
C GLY A 175 -10.95 12.13 -12.60
N LYS A 176 -9.91 11.50 -13.17
CA LYS A 176 -10.04 10.28 -13.96
C LYS A 176 -10.06 9.06 -13.03
N THR A 177 -10.76 8.03 -13.43
CA THR A 177 -10.82 6.75 -12.71
C THR A 177 -10.59 5.62 -13.71
N ALA A 178 -9.69 4.68 -13.38
CA ALA A 178 -9.59 3.46 -14.16
C ALA A 178 -10.88 2.64 -13.99
N THR A 179 -11.32 1.97 -15.04
CA THR A 179 -12.40 0.99 -14.92
C THR A 179 -11.95 -0.20 -14.09
N SER A 180 -12.89 -0.94 -13.52
CA SER A 180 -12.58 -2.16 -12.77
C SER A 180 -11.86 -3.20 -13.63
N ASP A 181 -12.15 -3.25 -14.93
CA ASP A 181 -11.48 -4.14 -15.88
C ASP A 181 -10.04 -3.69 -16.17
N GLN A 182 -9.79 -2.39 -16.30
CA GLN A 182 -8.43 -1.86 -16.43
C GLN A 182 -7.59 -2.12 -15.17
N ALA A 183 -8.19 -1.97 -13.99
CA ALA A 183 -7.54 -2.30 -12.72
C ALA A 183 -7.23 -3.80 -12.63
N GLN A 184 -8.18 -4.65 -13.00
CA GLN A 184 -8.02 -6.11 -13.04
C GLN A 184 -6.92 -6.55 -14.02
N GLU A 185 -6.86 -5.97 -15.21
CA GLU A 185 -5.85 -6.27 -16.22
C GLU A 185 -4.43 -6.14 -15.63
N VAL A 186 -4.15 -5.00 -14.98
CA VAL A 186 -2.82 -4.73 -14.45
C VAL A 186 -2.56 -5.52 -13.16
N CYS A 187 -3.52 -5.64 -12.25
CA CYS A 187 -3.37 -6.47 -11.06
C CYS A 187 -3.13 -7.95 -11.42
N GLY A 188 -3.82 -8.47 -12.44
CA GLY A 188 -3.58 -9.80 -12.99
C GLY A 188 -2.17 -9.95 -13.59
N ALA A 189 -1.68 -8.93 -14.31
CA ALA A 189 -0.34 -8.92 -14.86
C ALA A 189 0.75 -8.86 -13.77
N ILE A 190 0.52 -8.13 -12.67
CA ILE A 190 1.41 -8.13 -11.49
C ILE A 190 1.48 -9.54 -10.91
N ARG A 191 0.34 -10.20 -10.69
CA ARG A 191 0.29 -11.57 -10.16
C ARG A 191 1.00 -12.56 -11.08
N ALA A 192 0.78 -12.47 -12.38
CA ALA A 192 1.48 -13.28 -13.37
C ALA A 192 3.00 -13.03 -13.35
N CYS A 193 3.43 -11.80 -13.18
CA CYS A 193 4.85 -11.45 -13.04
C CYS A 193 5.47 -12.07 -11.78
N VAL A 194 4.77 -12.07 -10.65
CA VAL A 194 5.21 -12.74 -9.41
C VAL A 194 5.32 -14.26 -9.63
N ALA A 195 4.35 -14.89 -10.32
CA ALA A 195 4.41 -16.30 -10.67
C ALA A 195 5.61 -16.64 -11.55
N GLU A 196 5.97 -15.76 -12.50
CA GLU A 196 7.14 -15.93 -13.36
C GLU A 196 8.47 -15.81 -12.60
N ILE A 197 8.55 -14.85 -11.66
CA ILE A 197 9.80 -14.61 -10.88
C ILE A 197 10.02 -15.73 -9.86
N TYR A 198 8.96 -16.22 -9.24
CA TYR A 198 8.99 -17.17 -8.14
C TYR A 198 8.28 -18.47 -8.50
N ASP A 199 7.01 -18.57 -8.17
CA ASP A 199 6.12 -19.67 -8.46
C ASP A 199 4.64 -19.28 -8.30
N GLN A 200 3.74 -20.17 -8.72
CA GLN A 200 2.30 -19.94 -8.61
C GLN A 200 1.82 -19.84 -7.16
N ALA A 201 2.41 -20.60 -6.23
CA ALA A 201 2.01 -20.59 -4.82
C ALA A 201 2.29 -19.22 -4.17
N THR A 202 3.44 -18.62 -4.47
CA THR A 202 3.80 -17.26 -4.05
C THR A 202 2.83 -16.24 -4.64
N ALA A 203 2.54 -16.34 -5.95
CA ALA A 203 1.61 -15.45 -6.64
C ALA A 203 0.17 -15.57 -6.10
N ASP A 204 -0.25 -16.77 -5.73
CA ASP A 204 -1.57 -17.01 -5.13
C ASP A 204 -1.69 -16.50 -3.69
N SER A 205 -0.56 -16.28 -3.02
CA SER A 205 -0.51 -15.83 -1.63
C SER A 205 -0.38 -14.31 -1.50
N VAL A 206 0.44 -13.67 -2.36
CA VAL A 206 0.65 -12.21 -2.30
C VAL A 206 -0.66 -11.47 -2.52
N ARG A 207 -0.91 -10.46 -1.68
CA ARG A 207 -2.10 -9.60 -1.80
C ARG A 207 -1.81 -8.42 -2.71
N ILE A 208 -2.74 -8.12 -3.61
CA ILE A 208 -2.62 -7.01 -4.56
C ILE A 208 -3.75 -6.03 -4.31
N GLN A 209 -3.41 -4.79 -4.01
CA GLN A 209 -4.35 -3.68 -3.83
C GLN A 209 -4.46 -2.85 -5.11
N TYR A 210 -5.63 -2.31 -5.36
CA TYR A 210 -5.81 -1.20 -6.29
C TYR A 210 -5.62 0.13 -5.55
N GLY A 211 -4.68 0.96 -6.01
CA GLY A 211 -4.28 2.23 -5.41
C GLY A 211 -4.71 3.47 -6.20
N GLY A 212 -5.58 3.32 -7.18
CA GLY A 212 -6.21 4.46 -7.85
C GLY A 212 -7.37 5.03 -7.04
N SER A 213 -8.32 5.68 -7.71
CA SER A 213 -9.47 6.31 -7.06
C SER A 213 -10.47 5.26 -6.55
N VAL A 214 -10.32 4.85 -5.27
CA VAL A 214 -11.27 3.98 -4.56
C VAL A 214 -12.21 4.83 -3.71
N ASN A 215 -13.50 4.52 -3.78
CA ASN A 215 -14.55 5.17 -2.99
C ASN A 215 -15.68 4.17 -2.66
N ALA A 216 -16.63 4.59 -1.83
CA ALA A 216 -17.75 3.75 -1.41
C ALA A 216 -18.64 3.25 -2.58
N GLY A 217 -18.64 3.95 -3.71
CA GLY A 217 -19.48 3.58 -4.87
C GLY A 217 -18.84 2.54 -5.79
N ASN A 218 -17.50 2.35 -5.74
CA ASN A 218 -16.79 1.44 -6.63
C ASN A 218 -16.04 0.31 -5.92
N ALA A 219 -15.93 0.36 -4.59
CA ALA A 219 -15.17 -0.62 -3.81
C ALA A 219 -15.68 -2.05 -4.03
N ALA A 220 -16.99 -2.28 -3.97
CA ALA A 220 -17.59 -3.60 -4.15
C ALA A 220 -17.26 -4.21 -5.52
N GLU A 221 -17.35 -3.41 -6.59
CA GLU A 221 -17.04 -3.85 -7.95
C GLU A 221 -15.54 -4.19 -8.11
N LEU A 222 -14.67 -3.30 -7.61
CA LEU A 222 -13.23 -3.48 -7.66
C LEU A 222 -12.80 -4.73 -6.87
N PHE A 223 -13.28 -4.88 -5.63
CA PHE A 223 -12.86 -5.97 -4.75
C PHE A 223 -13.50 -7.33 -5.09
N ALA A 224 -14.51 -7.34 -5.97
CA ALA A 224 -15.04 -8.56 -6.57
C ALA A 224 -14.13 -9.13 -7.67
N LYS A 225 -13.18 -8.36 -8.20
CA LYS A 225 -12.25 -8.83 -9.23
C LYS A 225 -11.28 -9.88 -8.65
N PRO A 226 -10.92 -10.92 -9.42
CA PRO A 226 -10.14 -12.07 -8.92
C PRO A 226 -8.73 -11.71 -8.44
N ASP A 227 -8.11 -10.67 -9.01
CA ASP A 227 -6.74 -10.29 -8.68
C ASP A 227 -6.63 -9.01 -7.85
N ILE A 228 -7.76 -8.44 -7.41
CA ILE A 228 -7.80 -7.28 -6.54
C ILE A 228 -8.17 -7.72 -5.12
N ASP A 229 -7.21 -7.64 -4.20
CA ASP A 229 -7.38 -8.09 -2.82
C ASP A 229 -7.71 -6.95 -1.85
N GLY A 230 -8.12 -5.81 -2.37
CA GLY A 230 -8.52 -4.63 -1.61
C GLY A 230 -8.01 -3.34 -2.19
N GLY A 231 -7.84 -2.31 -1.37
CA GLY A 231 -7.47 -0.98 -1.84
C GLY A 231 -6.46 -0.24 -0.98
N LEU A 232 -5.59 0.54 -1.64
CA LEU A 232 -4.80 1.60 -1.01
C LEU A 232 -5.54 2.91 -1.25
N VAL A 233 -6.22 3.40 -0.21
CA VAL A 233 -7.25 4.44 -0.30
C VAL A 233 -6.68 5.80 0.14
N GLY A 234 -6.70 6.80 -0.73
CA GLY A 234 -6.26 8.16 -0.41
C GLY A 234 -7.32 8.96 0.36
N GLY A 235 -7.77 10.08 -0.18
CA GLY A 235 -8.65 11.05 0.49
C GLY A 235 -9.95 10.51 1.09
N ALA A 236 -10.51 9.42 0.58
CA ALA A 236 -11.67 8.77 1.18
C ALA A 236 -11.37 8.13 2.54
N SER A 237 -10.09 7.81 2.84
CA SER A 237 -9.67 7.27 4.13
C SER A 237 -9.69 8.30 5.27
N LEU A 238 -9.82 9.57 4.95
CA LEU A 238 -9.91 10.69 5.90
C LEU A 238 -11.37 11.06 6.27
N LYS A 239 -12.33 10.19 5.93
CA LYS A 239 -13.77 10.46 6.10
C LYS A 239 -14.51 9.19 6.52
N ALA A 240 -15.71 9.35 7.06
CA ALA A 240 -16.60 8.23 7.43
C ALA A 240 -16.88 7.25 6.28
N ASP A 241 -16.77 7.69 5.02
CA ASP A 241 -16.90 6.82 3.85
C ASP A 241 -15.86 5.69 3.81
N PHE A 242 -14.75 5.82 4.53
CA PHE A 242 -13.79 4.72 4.68
C PHE A 242 -14.43 3.46 5.28
N GLY A 243 -15.33 3.62 6.24
CA GLY A 243 -16.10 2.51 6.79
C GLY A 243 -16.93 1.75 5.73
N LYS A 244 -17.50 2.48 4.75
CA LYS A 244 -18.24 1.86 3.64
C LYS A 244 -17.32 1.12 2.66
N ILE A 245 -16.07 1.57 2.51
CA ILE A 245 -15.06 0.90 1.69
C ILE A 245 -14.58 -0.38 2.37
N VAL A 246 -14.42 -0.37 3.70
CA VAL A 246 -14.01 -1.54 4.48
C VAL A 246 -15.11 -2.62 4.50
N ASN A 247 -16.39 -2.20 4.55
CA ASN A 247 -17.56 -3.09 4.64
C ASN A 247 -18.34 -3.19 3.31
N TYR A 248 -17.68 -3.06 2.18
CA TYR A 248 -18.20 -3.05 0.80
C TYR A 248 -19.19 -4.17 0.50
#